data_d1ba1bf65b00061c51324ac1f014cadf
#
_entry.id   d1ba1bf65b00061c51324ac1f014cadf
#
_cell.length_a   1.000
_cell.length_b   1.000
_cell.length_c   1.000
_cell.angle_alpha   90.00
_cell.angle_beta   90.00
_cell.angle_gamma   90.00
#
_symmetry.space_group_name_H-M   'P 1'
#
loop_
_entity.id
_entity.type
_entity.pdbx_description
1 polymer ?
#
loop_
_entity_poly.entity_id
_entity_poly.type
_entity_poly.pdbx_seq_one_letter_code
_entity_poly.pdbx_strand_id
1 'polypeptide(L)'
;MFTDVQAVLFDLDGTLIDSAPDLAAAADLMRTTRGLPSIELSAYRHMAGSGARGMLGIAFGMTSDHPEFNILREEFFTNYEQRLTQNTLIFPGVAEMLGDLVQRGTPWGVVTNKSQRFTTPLTEAMPLFATAGTIISGDSTAHSKPHPLPLLEAARRLNVSPERCVYVGDDERDIVAGLAAGMATVAVTYGYLGQKSDPSQWGAHATINSAQELLQLIG
;
A
#
# COMPACT_ATOMS: atom_id res chain seq x y z
N MET A 1 -13.62 -13.48 -14.13
CA MET A 1 -14.53 -13.41 -12.97
C MET A 1 -14.07 -14.47 -11.99
N PHE A 2 -13.77 -14.08 -10.76
CA PHE A 2 -13.38 -15.02 -9.70
C PHE A 2 -14.64 -15.62 -9.08
N THR A 3 -14.61 -16.92 -8.86
CA THR A 3 -15.74 -17.64 -8.26
C THR A 3 -15.43 -17.98 -6.80
N ASP A 4 -16.47 -17.98 -5.96
CA ASP A 4 -16.38 -18.40 -4.55
C ASP A 4 -15.42 -17.53 -3.69
N VAL A 5 -15.36 -16.22 -3.96
CA VAL A 5 -14.56 -15.27 -3.19
C VAL A 5 -15.21 -15.05 -1.83
N GLN A 6 -14.46 -15.30 -0.76
CA GLN A 6 -14.92 -15.17 0.62
C GLN A 6 -14.26 -14.02 1.37
N ALA A 7 -13.15 -13.48 0.89
CA ALA A 7 -12.52 -12.29 1.46
C ALA A 7 -11.73 -11.52 0.40
N VAL A 8 -11.58 -10.20 0.60
CA VAL A 8 -10.71 -9.36 -0.22
C VAL A 8 -9.66 -8.71 0.67
N LEU A 9 -8.41 -8.85 0.29
CA LEU A 9 -7.27 -8.22 0.96
C LEU A 9 -6.65 -7.16 0.03
N PHE A 10 -6.23 -6.06 0.61
CA PHE A 10 -5.69 -4.92 -0.14
C PHE A 10 -4.34 -4.50 0.39
N ASP A 11 -3.46 -4.03 -0.49
CA ASP A 11 -2.40 -3.13 -0.07
C ASP A 11 -3.00 -1.78 0.38
N LEU A 12 -2.20 -0.96 1.04
CA LEU A 12 -2.63 0.32 1.60
C LEU A 12 -2.24 1.49 0.70
N ASP A 13 -0.93 1.77 0.64
CA ASP A 13 -0.36 2.96 -0.02
C ASP A 13 -0.30 2.74 -1.55
N GLY A 14 -1.04 3.50 -2.32
CA GLY A 14 -1.16 3.33 -3.77
C GLY A 14 -2.36 2.47 -4.20
N THR A 15 -3.02 1.81 -3.26
CA THR A 15 -4.18 0.95 -3.53
C THR A 15 -5.46 1.49 -2.90
N LEU A 16 -5.51 1.66 -1.59
CA LEU A 16 -6.66 2.23 -0.88
C LEU A 16 -6.51 3.74 -0.67
N ILE A 17 -5.31 4.19 -0.37
CA ILE A 17 -5.02 5.59 -0.08
C ILE A 17 -3.86 6.14 -0.90
N ASP A 18 -3.94 7.43 -1.20
CA ASP A 18 -2.88 8.24 -1.77
C ASP A 18 -2.12 8.97 -0.66
N SER A 19 -1.09 8.36 -0.12
CA SER A 19 -0.20 8.94 0.90
C SER A 19 1.03 9.64 0.33
N ALA A 20 1.21 9.63 -0.99
CA ALA A 20 2.36 10.25 -1.65
C ALA A 20 2.54 11.74 -1.31
N PRO A 21 1.47 12.56 -1.17
CA PRO A 21 1.62 13.97 -0.79
C PRO A 21 2.30 14.16 0.57
N ASP A 22 1.93 13.39 1.58
CA ASP A 22 2.50 13.52 2.92
C ASP A 22 3.91 12.91 3.00
N LEU A 23 4.17 11.81 2.29
CA LEU A 23 5.51 11.23 2.16
C LEU A 23 6.47 12.21 1.45
N ALA A 24 6.05 12.79 0.33
CA ALA A 24 6.85 13.77 -0.40
C ALA A 24 7.13 15.03 0.43
N ALA A 25 6.11 15.56 1.10
CA ALA A 25 6.26 16.75 1.94
C ALA A 25 7.21 16.51 3.14
N ALA A 26 7.23 15.29 3.71
CA ALA A 26 8.17 14.93 4.76
C ALA A 26 9.63 14.93 4.25
N ALA A 27 9.86 14.40 3.06
CA ALA A 27 11.19 14.37 2.45
C ALA A 27 11.62 15.77 1.95
N ASP A 28 10.69 16.53 1.37
CA ASP A 28 10.98 17.87 0.86
C ASP A 28 11.26 18.87 1.99
N LEU A 29 10.63 18.72 3.16
CA LEU A 29 10.96 19.48 4.36
C LEU A 29 12.43 19.29 4.75
N MET A 30 12.96 18.06 4.65
CA MET A 30 14.39 17.79 4.94
C MET A 30 15.32 18.52 3.96
N ARG A 31 14.92 18.70 2.70
CA ARG A 31 15.66 19.48 1.71
C ARG A 31 15.66 20.96 2.05
N THR A 32 14.47 21.52 2.24
CA THR A 32 14.30 22.97 2.44
C THR A 32 14.93 23.45 3.74
N THR A 33 14.90 22.66 4.80
CA THR A 33 15.62 22.95 6.05
C THR A 33 17.15 22.95 5.89
N ARG A 34 17.66 22.28 4.86
CA ARG A 34 19.10 22.28 4.49
C ARG A 34 19.43 23.34 3.43
N GLY A 35 18.50 24.24 3.10
CA GLY A 35 18.70 25.26 2.08
C GLY A 35 18.73 24.74 0.64
N LEU A 36 18.32 23.50 0.41
CA LEU A 36 18.17 22.94 -0.93
C LEU A 36 16.82 23.36 -1.54
N PRO A 37 16.71 23.53 -2.85
CA PRO A 37 15.45 23.84 -3.50
C PRO A 37 14.43 22.70 -3.32
N SER A 38 13.15 23.08 -3.21
CA SER A 38 12.03 22.14 -3.20
C SER A 38 11.96 21.33 -4.49
N ILE A 39 11.43 20.13 -4.40
CA ILE A 39 11.18 19.22 -5.55
C ILE A 39 9.66 19.00 -5.66
N GLU A 40 9.14 19.05 -6.89
CA GLU A 40 7.72 18.86 -7.15
C GLU A 40 7.23 17.45 -6.72
N LEU A 41 5.99 17.37 -6.21
CA LEU A 41 5.37 16.12 -5.78
C LEU A 41 5.42 15.01 -6.85
N SER A 42 5.26 15.38 -8.11
CA SER A 42 5.28 14.45 -9.25
C SER A 42 6.58 13.64 -9.34
N ALA A 43 7.70 14.23 -8.91
CA ALA A 43 9.00 13.55 -8.89
C ALA A 43 9.10 12.49 -7.77
N TYR A 44 8.39 12.68 -6.67
CA TYR A 44 8.36 11.72 -5.55
C TYR A 44 7.35 10.60 -5.75
N ARG A 45 6.21 10.90 -6.38
CA ARG A 45 5.01 10.07 -6.38
C ARG A 45 5.26 8.63 -6.80
N HIS A 46 5.96 8.41 -7.90
CA HIS A 46 6.24 7.07 -8.42
C HIS A 46 7.15 6.22 -7.52
N MET A 47 7.82 6.85 -6.54
CA MET A 47 8.66 6.18 -5.57
C MET A 47 8.02 6.04 -4.19
N ALA A 48 6.77 6.48 -4.01
CA ALA A 48 6.09 6.45 -2.72
C ALA A 48 5.94 5.02 -2.17
N GLY A 49 5.63 4.04 -3.02
CA GLY A 49 5.59 2.62 -2.66
C GLY A 49 6.92 2.02 -2.18
N SER A 50 8.04 2.74 -2.40
CA SER A 50 9.37 2.36 -1.88
C SER A 50 9.68 2.96 -0.49
N GLY A 51 8.75 3.72 0.10
CA GLY A 51 8.87 4.34 1.42
C GLY A 51 10.11 5.23 1.55
N ALA A 52 10.76 5.21 2.71
CA ALA A 52 11.93 6.07 2.98
C ALA A 52 13.05 5.91 1.95
N ARG A 53 13.28 4.69 1.43
CA ARG A 53 14.29 4.45 0.39
C ARG A 53 13.99 5.24 -0.87
N GLY A 54 12.76 5.21 -1.33
CA GLY A 54 12.34 5.99 -2.50
C GLY A 54 12.37 7.49 -2.24
N MET A 55 11.85 7.92 -1.12
CA MET A 55 11.79 9.34 -0.75
C MET A 55 13.17 9.97 -0.59
N LEU A 56 14.09 9.32 0.13
CA LEU A 56 15.47 9.80 0.28
C LEU A 56 16.28 9.68 -1.02
N GLY A 57 15.96 8.70 -1.86
CA GLY A 57 16.53 8.58 -3.19
C GLY A 57 16.22 9.81 -4.05
N ILE A 58 14.97 10.26 -4.08
CA ILE A 58 14.56 11.47 -4.81
C ILE A 58 15.11 12.74 -4.12
N ALA A 59 14.99 12.81 -2.79
CA ALA A 59 15.38 14.02 -2.05
C ALA A 59 16.89 14.31 -2.12
N PHE A 60 17.72 13.29 -2.05
CA PHE A 60 19.18 13.45 -1.86
C PHE A 60 20.04 12.60 -2.81
N GLY A 61 19.44 11.86 -3.74
CA GLY A 61 20.18 10.91 -4.58
C GLY A 61 20.78 9.75 -3.78
N MET A 62 20.24 9.46 -2.60
CA MET A 62 20.82 8.56 -1.62
C MET A 62 20.34 7.13 -1.82
N THR A 63 21.25 6.17 -1.74
CA THR A 63 20.94 4.74 -1.72
C THR A 63 20.98 4.20 -0.29
N SER A 64 20.41 3.03 -0.05
CA SER A 64 20.27 2.45 1.30
C SER A 64 21.59 2.02 1.94
N ASP A 65 22.66 1.92 1.18
CA ASP A 65 24.03 1.61 1.62
C ASP A 65 24.85 2.85 2.03
N HIS A 66 24.29 4.07 1.83
CA HIS A 66 24.94 5.29 2.25
C HIS A 66 25.11 5.33 3.77
N PRO A 67 26.31 5.74 4.31
CA PRO A 67 26.58 5.73 5.76
C PRO A 67 25.56 6.50 6.61
N GLU A 68 25.01 7.60 6.10
CA GLU A 68 24.03 8.44 6.79
C GLU A 68 22.59 8.00 6.56
N PHE A 69 22.32 6.97 5.74
CA PHE A 69 20.96 6.58 5.37
C PHE A 69 20.07 6.32 6.59
N ASN A 70 20.56 5.60 7.58
CA ASN A 70 19.75 5.29 8.77
C ASN A 70 19.39 6.53 9.60
N ILE A 71 20.30 7.51 9.68
CA ILE A 71 20.06 8.78 10.40
C ILE A 71 18.99 9.59 9.66
N LEU A 72 19.15 9.76 8.34
CA LEU A 72 18.18 10.53 7.53
C LEU A 72 16.83 9.80 7.40
N ARG A 73 16.83 8.46 7.45
CA ARG A 73 15.58 7.69 7.50
C ARG A 73 14.78 7.99 8.76
N GLU A 74 15.40 8.07 9.93
CA GLU A 74 14.70 8.40 11.17
C GLU A 74 14.22 9.86 11.19
N GLU A 75 14.98 10.79 10.64
CA GLU A 75 14.53 12.17 10.45
C GLU A 75 13.31 12.23 9.53
N PHE A 76 13.36 11.52 8.39
CA PHE A 76 12.22 11.39 7.48
C PHE A 76 11.00 10.80 8.19
N PHE A 77 11.18 9.75 8.97
CA PHE A 77 10.09 9.11 9.72
C PHE A 77 9.47 10.07 10.75
N THR A 78 10.29 10.81 11.48
CA THR A 78 9.82 11.85 12.43
C THR A 78 9.00 12.92 11.72
N ASN A 79 9.45 13.39 10.56
CA ASN A 79 8.72 14.38 9.76
C ASN A 79 7.42 13.80 9.19
N TYR A 80 7.42 12.53 8.80
CA TYR A 80 6.24 11.86 8.27
C TYR A 80 5.17 11.61 9.35
N GLU A 81 5.57 11.21 10.56
CA GLU A 81 4.65 11.04 11.69
C GLU A 81 3.82 12.29 11.99
N GLN A 82 4.42 13.48 11.84
CA GLN A 82 3.75 14.75 12.10
C GLN A 82 2.69 15.12 11.05
N ARG A 83 2.58 14.34 9.96
CA ARG A 83 1.71 14.67 8.83
C ARG A 83 0.98 13.51 8.19
N LEU A 84 0.89 12.36 8.87
CA LEU A 84 0.36 11.09 8.34
C LEU A 84 -0.95 11.20 7.57
N THR A 85 -1.83 12.15 7.92
CA THR A 85 -3.16 12.30 7.33
C THR A 85 -3.47 13.74 6.92
N GLN A 86 -2.47 14.61 6.78
CA GLN A 86 -2.71 16.03 6.44
C GLN A 86 -3.18 16.18 4.98
N ASN A 87 -2.58 15.41 4.06
CA ASN A 87 -2.88 15.44 2.63
C ASN A 87 -3.08 14.03 2.06
N THR A 88 -3.09 13.01 2.91
CA THR A 88 -3.41 11.64 2.51
C THR A 88 -4.90 11.55 2.19
N LEU A 89 -5.22 11.05 1.01
CA LEU A 89 -6.59 10.96 0.49
C LEU A 89 -6.94 9.48 0.22
N ILE A 90 -8.23 9.17 0.23
CA ILE A 90 -8.76 7.90 -0.26
C ILE A 90 -8.79 7.98 -1.79
N PHE A 91 -8.35 6.93 -2.50
CA PHE A 91 -8.49 6.90 -3.96
C PHE A 91 -9.96 6.93 -4.38
N PRO A 92 -10.28 7.56 -5.53
CA PRO A 92 -11.65 7.62 -6.04
C PRO A 92 -12.29 6.23 -6.15
N GLY A 93 -13.51 6.10 -5.65
CA GLY A 93 -14.30 4.87 -5.71
C GLY A 93 -13.95 3.80 -4.66
N VAL A 94 -12.89 3.98 -3.88
CA VAL A 94 -12.50 3.00 -2.84
C VAL A 94 -13.52 2.96 -1.71
N ALA A 95 -14.01 4.10 -1.25
CA ALA A 95 -14.99 4.13 -0.15
C ALA A 95 -16.30 3.41 -0.54
N GLU A 96 -16.77 3.64 -1.75
CA GLU A 96 -17.95 2.99 -2.31
C GLU A 96 -17.74 1.49 -2.47
N MET A 97 -16.60 1.08 -3.06
CA MET A 97 -16.24 -0.33 -3.22
C MET A 97 -16.20 -1.07 -1.88
N LEU A 98 -15.55 -0.50 -0.86
CA LEU A 98 -15.50 -1.12 0.48
C LEU A 98 -16.90 -1.15 1.13
N GLY A 99 -17.72 -0.12 0.93
CA GLY A 99 -19.11 -0.10 1.35
C GLY A 99 -19.93 -1.25 0.76
N ASP A 100 -19.74 -1.51 -0.54
CA ASP A 100 -20.40 -2.64 -1.24
C ASP A 100 -19.91 -4.00 -0.72
N LEU A 101 -18.62 -4.17 -0.43
CA LEU A 101 -18.10 -5.40 0.21
C LEU A 101 -18.78 -5.65 1.56
N VAL A 102 -18.89 -4.61 2.39
CA VAL A 102 -19.56 -4.69 3.70
C VAL A 102 -21.03 -5.05 3.55
N GLN A 103 -21.76 -4.44 2.60
CA GLN A 103 -23.16 -4.74 2.34
C GLN A 103 -23.39 -6.17 1.85
N ARG A 104 -22.45 -6.72 1.06
CA ARG A 104 -22.47 -8.14 0.60
C ARG A 104 -22.06 -9.12 1.70
N GLY A 105 -21.62 -8.64 2.86
CA GLY A 105 -21.07 -9.49 3.93
C GLY A 105 -19.72 -10.12 3.58
N THR A 106 -18.98 -9.56 2.61
CA THR A 106 -17.67 -10.01 2.21
C THR A 106 -16.61 -9.35 3.11
N PRO A 107 -15.94 -10.07 4.01
CA PRO A 107 -14.89 -9.51 4.85
C PRO A 107 -13.72 -9.02 4.01
N TRP A 108 -13.10 -7.93 4.49
CA TRP A 108 -11.93 -7.38 3.85
C TRP A 108 -10.86 -7.01 4.87
N GLY A 109 -9.61 -6.85 4.40
CA GLY A 109 -8.50 -6.48 5.25
C GLY A 109 -7.37 -5.79 4.49
N VAL A 110 -6.40 -5.28 5.25
CA VAL A 110 -5.21 -4.60 4.75
C VAL A 110 -3.97 -5.44 5.00
N VAL A 111 -3.09 -5.54 4.00
CA VAL A 111 -1.76 -6.14 4.12
C VAL A 111 -0.74 -5.22 3.45
N THR A 112 0.05 -4.52 4.24
CA THR A 112 0.97 -3.49 3.76
C THR A 112 2.41 -3.71 4.21
N ASN A 113 3.39 -3.21 3.43
CA ASN A 113 4.79 -3.14 3.86
C ASN A 113 5.11 -1.92 4.74
N LYS A 114 4.12 -1.03 4.94
CA LYS A 114 4.22 0.08 5.88
C LYS A 114 4.31 -0.46 7.31
N SER A 115 5.26 0.04 8.11
CA SER A 115 5.43 -0.42 9.50
C SER A 115 4.24 0.00 10.38
N GLN A 116 4.02 -0.75 11.45
CA GLN A 116 2.97 -0.50 12.45
C GLN A 116 3.06 0.91 13.05
N ARG A 117 4.27 1.45 13.18
CA ARG A 117 4.54 2.84 13.60
C ARG A 117 3.68 3.87 12.86
N PHE A 118 3.43 3.66 11.57
CA PHE A 118 2.64 4.57 10.73
C PHE A 118 1.26 4.02 10.40
N THR A 119 1.14 2.69 10.23
CA THR A 119 -0.14 2.06 9.84
C THR A 119 -1.19 2.25 10.93
N THR A 120 -0.86 1.99 12.18
CA THR A 120 -1.81 2.09 13.29
C THR A 120 -2.42 3.50 13.42
N PRO A 121 -1.63 4.58 13.63
CA PRO A 121 -2.22 5.90 13.79
C PRO A 121 -2.94 6.39 12.52
N LEU A 122 -2.50 6.00 11.33
CA LEU A 122 -3.15 6.36 10.07
C LEU A 122 -4.53 5.70 9.97
N THR A 123 -4.61 4.39 10.22
CA THR A 123 -5.88 3.66 10.08
C THR A 123 -6.87 3.99 11.20
N GLU A 124 -6.39 4.31 12.40
CA GLU A 124 -7.24 4.82 13.50
C GLU A 124 -7.81 6.22 13.21
N ALA A 125 -7.05 7.08 12.52
CA ALA A 125 -7.50 8.43 12.16
C ALA A 125 -8.48 8.45 10.97
N MET A 126 -8.56 7.38 10.17
CA MET A 126 -9.41 7.33 8.97
C MET A 126 -10.60 6.37 9.18
N PRO A 127 -11.85 6.88 9.26
CA PRO A 127 -13.06 6.07 9.49
C PRO A 127 -13.26 4.94 8.48
N LEU A 128 -12.66 5.05 7.29
CA LEU A 128 -12.67 4.03 6.25
C LEU A 128 -12.27 2.64 6.79
N PHE A 129 -11.30 2.59 7.68
CA PHE A 129 -10.73 1.33 8.19
C PHE A 129 -11.49 0.71 9.35
N ALA A 130 -12.55 1.36 9.86
CA ALA A 130 -13.35 0.85 10.98
C ALA A 130 -14.03 -0.50 10.69
N THR A 131 -14.24 -0.84 9.42
CA THR A 131 -14.85 -2.11 8.98
C THR A 131 -13.83 -3.14 8.49
N ALA A 132 -12.53 -2.83 8.53
CA ALA A 132 -11.50 -3.79 8.18
C ALA A 132 -11.45 -4.94 9.20
N GLY A 133 -11.62 -6.17 8.73
CA GLY A 133 -11.58 -7.37 9.59
C GLY A 133 -10.16 -7.71 10.08
N THR A 134 -9.12 -7.22 9.37
CA THR A 134 -7.72 -7.36 9.77
C THR A 134 -6.83 -6.29 9.12
N ILE A 135 -5.77 -5.90 9.83
CA ILE A 135 -4.70 -5.05 9.30
C ILE A 135 -3.37 -5.71 9.65
N ILE A 136 -2.56 -6.01 8.63
CA ILE A 136 -1.22 -6.57 8.74
C ILE A 136 -0.23 -5.51 8.26
N SER A 137 0.62 -5.04 9.14
CA SER A 137 1.70 -4.07 8.85
C SER A 137 2.98 -4.80 8.43
N GLY A 138 3.95 -4.08 7.88
CA GLY A 138 5.19 -4.62 7.35
C GLY A 138 6.09 -5.34 8.37
N ASP A 139 5.89 -5.06 9.65
CA ASP A 139 6.57 -5.63 10.81
C ASP A 139 5.66 -6.52 11.68
N SER A 140 4.45 -6.84 11.23
CA SER A 140 3.51 -7.72 11.94
C SER A 140 3.89 -9.20 11.83
N THR A 141 4.70 -9.58 10.84
CA THR A 141 5.14 -10.96 10.59
C THR A 141 6.65 -11.00 10.37
N ALA A 142 7.24 -12.19 10.42
CA ALA A 142 8.69 -12.37 10.24
C ALA A 142 9.21 -11.93 8.86
N HIS A 143 8.34 -11.85 7.86
CA HIS A 143 8.67 -11.43 6.50
C HIS A 143 7.60 -10.47 5.98
N SER A 144 8.01 -9.49 5.17
CA SER A 144 7.13 -8.58 4.43
C SER A 144 6.94 -9.04 2.98
N LYS A 145 5.98 -8.47 2.23
CA LYS A 145 5.83 -8.70 0.79
C LYS A 145 7.13 -8.39 0.05
N PRO A 146 7.59 -9.24 -0.89
CA PRO A 146 6.85 -10.23 -1.66
C PRO A 146 6.72 -11.62 -1.00
N HIS A 147 7.13 -11.83 0.25
CA HIS A 147 6.90 -13.09 0.94
C HIS A 147 5.41 -13.29 1.22
N PRO A 148 4.83 -14.51 1.06
CA PRO A 148 3.39 -14.74 1.24
C PRO A 148 2.90 -14.66 2.68
N LEU A 149 3.78 -14.74 3.67
CA LEU A 149 3.43 -14.87 5.08
C LEU A 149 2.45 -13.80 5.60
N PRO A 150 2.57 -12.49 5.26
CA PRO A 150 1.60 -11.49 5.70
C PRO A 150 0.19 -11.74 5.18
N LEU A 151 0.06 -12.22 3.94
CA LEU A 151 -1.21 -12.52 3.31
C LEU A 151 -1.85 -13.78 3.93
N LEU A 152 -1.06 -14.81 4.18
CA LEU A 152 -1.50 -16.03 4.87
C LEU A 152 -1.97 -15.72 6.30
N GLU A 153 -1.27 -14.83 7.02
CA GLU A 153 -1.69 -14.37 8.35
C GLU A 153 -3.00 -13.57 8.29
N ALA A 154 -3.19 -12.73 7.27
CA ALA A 154 -4.44 -12.01 7.07
C ALA A 154 -5.61 -12.96 6.80
N ALA A 155 -5.44 -13.93 5.92
CA ALA A 155 -6.46 -14.95 5.62
C ALA A 155 -6.81 -15.77 6.89
N ARG A 156 -5.79 -16.17 7.67
CA ARG A 156 -5.98 -16.86 8.96
C ARG A 156 -6.80 -16.02 9.95
N ARG A 157 -6.53 -14.72 10.07
CA ARG A 157 -7.28 -13.82 10.97
C ARG A 157 -8.72 -13.63 10.54
N LEU A 158 -8.99 -13.64 9.23
CA LEU A 158 -10.35 -13.60 8.68
C LEU A 158 -11.04 -14.96 8.70
N ASN A 159 -10.33 -16.04 9.08
CA ASN A 159 -10.82 -17.42 9.06
C ASN A 159 -11.31 -17.85 7.66
N VAL A 160 -10.57 -17.46 6.62
CA VAL A 160 -10.84 -17.78 5.20
C VAL A 160 -9.63 -18.50 4.61
N SER A 161 -9.86 -19.54 3.79
CA SER A 161 -8.80 -20.21 3.07
C SER A 161 -8.17 -19.29 2.01
N PRO A 162 -6.82 -19.29 1.85
CA PRO A 162 -6.13 -18.39 0.90
C PRO A 162 -6.68 -18.48 -0.53
N GLU A 163 -7.02 -19.67 -1.02
CA GLU A 163 -7.57 -19.87 -2.36
C GLU A 163 -8.95 -19.24 -2.60
N ARG A 164 -9.61 -18.80 -1.53
CA ARG A 164 -10.88 -18.06 -1.54
C ARG A 164 -10.69 -16.57 -1.28
N CYS A 165 -9.45 -16.12 -1.21
CA CYS A 165 -9.12 -14.71 -1.07
C CYS A 165 -8.70 -14.11 -2.41
N VAL A 166 -9.05 -12.83 -2.61
CA VAL A 166 -8.48 -11.99 -3.67
C VAL A 166 -7.53 -11.01 -3.01
N TYR A 167 -6.31 -10.87 -3.54
CA TYR A 167 -5.37 -9.84 -3.12
C TYR A 167 -5.22 -8.76 -4.19
N VAL A 168 -5.34 -7.49 -3.78
CA VAL A 168 -5.35 -6.31 -4.67
C VAL A 168 -4.20 -5.39 -4.29
N GLY A 169 -3.37 -4.98 -5.27
CA GLY A 169 -2.25 -4.08 -5.02
C GLY A 169 -1.75 -3.38 -6.28
N ASP A 170 -0.88 -2.37 -6.09
CA ASP A 170 -0.32 -1.52 -7.15
C ASP A 170 1.19 -1.73 -7.40
N ASP A 171 1.78 -2.75 -6.79
CA ASP A 171 3.21 -3.05 -6.88
C ASP A 171 3.44 -4.54 -7.24
N GLU A 172 4.50 -4.83 -7.98
CA GLU A 172 4.86 -6.22 -8.34
C GLU A 172 4.99 -7.14 -7.13
N ARG A 173 5.48 -6.61 -5.98
CA ARG A 173 5.59 -7.34 -4.71
C ARG A 173 4.25 -7.85 -4.21
N ASP A 174 3.16 -7.15 -4.52
CA ASP A 174 1.79 -7.55 -4.16
C ASP A 174 1.37 -8.78 -4.92
N ILE A 175 1.60 -8.75 -6.21
CA ILE A 175 1.22 -9.83 -7.10
C ILE A 175 2.05 -11.09 -6.80
N VAL A 176 3.36 -10.93 -6.62
CA VAL A 176 4.26 -12.04 -6.24
C VAL A 176 3.83 -12.65 -4.90
N ALA A 177 3.52 -11.83 -3.89
CA ALA A 177 3.07 -12.33 -2.59
C ALA A 177 1.72 -13.04 -2.68
N GLY A 178 0.75 -12.48 -3.44
CA GLY A 178 -0.57 -13.06 -3.64
C GLY A 178 -0.51 -14.42 -4.33
N LEU A 179 0.24 -14.50 -5.43
CA LEU A 179 0.46 -15.77 -6.15
C LEU A 179 1.13 -16.82 -5.26
N ALA A 180 2.17 -16.43 -4.52
CA ALA A 180 2.87 -17.33 -3.59
C ALA A 180 1.99 -17.78 -2.41
N ALA A 181 0.98 -16.99 -2.03
CA ALA A 181 -0.01 -17.34 -1.01
C ALA A 181 -1.15 -18.23 -1.56
N GLY A 182 -1.20 -18.50 -2.88
CA GLY A 182 -2.30 -19.25 -3.52
C GLY A 182 -3.60 -18.43 -3.66
N MET A 183 -3.51 -17.10 -3.62
CA MET A 183 -4.66 -16.21 -3.76
C MET A 183 -4.86 -15.79 -5.23
N ALA A 184 -6.10 -15.45 -5.62
CA ALA A 184 -6.32 -14.69 -6.82
C ALA A 184 -5.74 -13.27 -6.65
N THR A 185 -5.15 -12.71 -7.72
CA THR A 185 -4.45 -11.42 -7.66
C THR A 185 -5.00 -10.43 -8.66
N VAL A 186 -5.13 -9.17 -8.23
CA VAL A 186 -5.57 -8.05 -9.06
C VAL A 186 -4.56 -6.91 -8.95
N ALA A 187 -4.01 -6.49 -10.08
CA ALA A 187 -3.18 -5.30 -10.17
C ALA A 187 -4.06 -4.06 -10.41
N VAL A 188 -3.82 -2.98 -9.67
CA VAL A 188 -4.47 -1.69 -9.94
C VAL A 188 -3.50 -0.75 -10.68
N THR A 189 -4.01 0.01 -11.67
CA THR A 189 -3.18 0.90 -12.49
C THR A 189 -3.21 2.37 -12.05
N TYR A 190 -4.10 2.72 -11.13
CA TYR A 190 -4.24 4.08 -10.62
C TYR A 190 -3.25 4.42 -9.48
N GLY A 191 -2.49 3.43 -9.00
CA GLY A 191 -1.54 3.57 -7.90
C GLY A 191 -0.21 4.23 -8.28
N TYR A 192 0.87 3.87 -7.58
CA TYR A 192 2.20 4.45 -7.79
C TYR A 192 3.01 3.73 -8.86
N LEU A 193 2.82 2.42 -9.01
CA LEU A 193 3.39 1.52 -10.01
C LEU A 193 4.93 1.43 -10.02
N GLY A 194 5.62 2.25 -9.24
CA GLY A 194 7.09 2.34 -9.29
C GLY A 194 7.61 3.00 -10.59
N GLN A 195 8.94 3.10 -10.68
CA GLN A 195 9.59 3.66 -11.85
C GLN A 195 9.75 2.61 -12.95
N LYS A 196 9.21 2.86 -14.14
CA LYS A 196 9.29 1.96 -15.31
C LYS A 196 8.59 0.60 -15.11
N SER A 197 7.58 0.54 -14.27
CA SER A 197 6.84 -0.70 -14.01
C SER A 197 5.68 -0.85 -15.01
N ASP A 198 5.50 -2.05 -15.51
CA ASP A 198 4.38 -2.44 -16.39
C ASP A 198 3.55 -3.52 -15.69
N PRO A 199 2.36 -3.17 -15.14
CA PRO A 199 1.50 -4.12 -14.44
C PRO A 199 1.12 -5.36 -15.26
N SER A 200 1.12 -5.25 -16.59
CA SER A 200 0.83 -6.39 -17.48
C SER A 200 1.88 -7.50 -17.42
N GLN A 201 3.09 -7.20 -16.93
CA GLN A 201 4.19 -8.14 -16.81
C GLN A 201 4.24 -8.83 -15.44
N TRP A 202 3.46 -8.40 -14.45
CA TRP A 202 3.51 -8.96 -13.10
C TRP A 202 2.85 -10.34 -12.96
N GLY A 203 2.07 -10.77 -13.96
CA GLY A 203 1.37 -12.05 -13.95
C GLY A 203 0.13 -12.07 -13.04
N ALA A 204 -0.47 -10.91 -12.76
CA ALA A 204 -1.75 -10.83 -12.05
C ALA A 204 -2.87 -11.53 -12.84
N HIS A 205 -3.84 -12.11 -12.12
CA HIS A 205 -5.00 -12.75 -12.75
C HIS A 205 -5.93 -11.74 -13.43
N ALA A 206 -5.95 -10.49 -12.95
CA ALA A 206 -6.68 -9.39 -13.58
C ALA A 206 -5.98 -8.05 -13.30
N THR A 207 -6.29 -7.06 -14.15
CA THR A 207 -5.85 -5.67 -13.96
C THR A 207 -7.09 -4.78 -14.05
N ILE A 208 -7.17 -3.79 -13.13
CA ILE A 208 -8.28 -2.82 -13.07
C ILE A 208 -7.75 -1.40 -13.07
N ASN A 209 -8.52 -0.48 -13.63
CA ASN A 209 -8.18 0.94 -13.74
C ASN A 209 -8.94 1.82 -12.75
N SER A 210 -9.92 1.25 -12.07
CA SER A 210 -10.70 1.89 -11.00
C SER A 210 -11.08 0.88 -9.92
N ALA A 211 -11.29 1.36 -8.70
CA ALA A 211 -11.64 0.48 -7.58
C ALA A 211 -12.98 -0.26 -7.81
N GLN A 212 -13.95 0.39 -8.45
CA GLN A 212 -15.26 -0.19 -8.69
C GLN A 212 -15.24 -1.41 -9.64
N GLU A 213 -14.25 -1.49 -10.54
CA GLU A 213 -14.11 -2.65 -11.45
C GLU A 213 -13.88 -3.96 -10.69
N LEU A 214 -13.34 -3.90 -9.46
CA LEU A 214 -13.14 -5.08 -8.63
C LEU A 214 -14.45 -5.82 -8.37
N LEU A 215 -15.55 -5.09 -8.12
CA LEU A 215 -16.87 -5.68 -7.83
C LEU A 215 -17.42 -6.52 -8.98
N GLN A 216 -17.01 -6.23 -10.22
CA GLN A 216 -17.38 -7.01 -11.41
C GLN A 216 -16.57 -8.31 -11.52
N LEU A 217 -15.41 -8.37 -10.87
CA LEU A 217 -14.55 -9.54 -10.88
C LEU A 217 -14.91 -10.57 -9.82
N ILE A 218 -15.53 -10.15 -8.71
CA ILE A 218 -15.78 -11.01 -7.54
C ILE A 218 -17.25 -11.46 -7.38
N GLY A 219 -18.11 -11.19 -8.36
CA GLY A 219 -19.48 -11.71 -8.39
C GLY A 219 -20.47 -10.90 -7.56
#